data_13ad22d20d14444d688d9f897e5ddd58
#
_entry.id   13ad22d20d14444d688d9f897e5ddd58
#
_cell.length_a   1.000
_cell.length_b   1.000
_cell.length_c   1.000
_cell.angle_alpha   90.00
_cell.angle_beta   90.00
_cell.angle_gamma   90.00
#
_symmetry.space_group_name_H-M   'P 1'
#
loop_
_entity.id
_entity.type
_entity.pdbx_description
1 polymer ?
#
loop_
_entity_poly.entity_id
_entity_poly.type
_entity_poly.pdbx_seq_one_letter_code
_entity_poly.pdbx_strand_id
1 'polypeptide(L)'
;MKLARVFLGSLAKRRIATLFSVTAIVLGVALGMAVQAVHESALAEFGRGLRSVVGEADLLVVGPRGGFDESVLAQLGERPEILDASPVVEVEIAVAGKAGTLQLLGVDVFTLGAVTPVLFPRPAGGSDRFAALADDAIFLSAGAQTALGVSSGGVLQVPVAGRILKLRIAGDIPGSADNRRLAVMDIAAVQNHFARLGRLTRIDLRLREDVAPGSARAALQATYDRGLRAVA
;
A
#
# COMPACT_ATOMS: atom_id res chain seq x y z
N MET A 1 45.49 -2.94 -36.22
CA MET A 1 44.94 -1.74 -36.89
C MET A 1 44.65 -1.90 -38.40
N LYS A 2 45.07 -2.98 -39.10
CA LYS A 2 44.82 -3.16 -40.56
C LYS A 2 43.41 -3.70 -40.89
N LEU A 3 42.78 -4.53 -40.01
CA LEU A 3 41.46 -5.10 -40.22
C LEU A 3 40.33 -4.04 -40.21
N ALA A 4 40.40 -3.04 -39.34
CA ALA A 4 39.39 -1.97 -39.26
C ALA A 4 39.35 -1.10 -40.54
N ARG A 5 40.50 -0.89 -41.20
CA ARG A 5 40.56 -0.14 -42.47
C ARG A 5 39.96 -0.90 -43.66
N VAL A 6 40.09 -2.23 -43.69
CA VAL A 6 39.48 -3.07 -44.72
C VAL A 6 37.96 -3.10 -44.57
N PHE A 7 37.47 -3.18 -43.34
CA PHE A 7 36.03 -3.12 -43.05
C PHE A 7 35.42 -1.76 -43.42
N LEU A 8 36.05 -0.65 -43.03
CA LEU A 8 35.59 0.71 -43.35
C LEU A 8 35.63 0.97 -44.88
N GLY A 9 36.60 0.44 -45.61
CA GLY A 9 36.69 0.56 -47.08
C GLY A 9 35.60 -0.21 -47.83
N SER A 10 35.15 -1.36 -47.28
CA SER A 10 34.04 -2.16 -47.83
C SER A 10 32.69 -1.46 -47.60
N LEU A 11 32.50 -0.85 -46.42
CA LEU A 11 31.32 -0.05 -46.11
C LEU A 11 31.19 1.18 -47.02
N ALA A 12 32.29 1.85 -47.33
CA ALA A 12 32.28 3.02 -48.20
C ALA A 12 31.93 2.70 -49.68
N LYS A 13 32.16 1.47 -50.16
CA LYS A 13 31.78 1.02 -51.53
C LYS A 13 30.28 0.66 -51.64
N ARG A 14 29.60 0.33 -50.54
CA ARG A 14 28.18 -0.03 -50.50
C ARG A 14 27.36 0.99 -49.69
N ARG A 15 27.61 2.29 -49.92
CA ARG A 15 27.03 3.40 -49.15
C ARG A 15 25.49 3.31 -49.00
N ILE A 16 24.79 2.93 -50.05
CA ILE A 16 23.32 2.82 -50.05
C ILE A 16 22.87 1.66 -49.15
N ALA A 17 23.48 0.48 -49.27
CA ALA A 17 23.13 -0.67 -48.45
C ALA A 17 23.45 -0.43 -46.96
N THR A 18 24.58 0.22 -46.67
CA THR A 18 24.96 0.59 -45.30
C THR A 18 23.98 1.61 -44.70
N LEU A 19 23.57 2.61 -45.48
CA LEU A 19 22.60 3.61 -45.08
C LEU A 19 21.24 2.95 -44.69
N PHE A 20 20.73 2.06 -45.56
CA PHE A 20 19.50 1.32 -45.27
C PHE A 20 19.62 0.46 -44.02
N SER A 21 20.74 -0.23 -43.80
CA SER A 21 20.96 -1.04 -42.62
C SER A 21 21.00 -0.20 -41.34
N VAL A 22 21.71 0.93 -41.37
CA VAL A 22 21.75 1.86 -40.22
C VAL A 22 20.38 2.46 -39.94
N THR A 23 19.68 2.90 -40.99
CA THR A 23 18.32 3.43 -40.83
C THR A 23 17.36 2.40 -40.24
N ALA A 24 17.43 1.14 -40.68
CA ALA A 24 16.62 0.06 -40.17
C ALA A 24 16.90 -0.21 -38.67
N ILE A 25 18.18 -0.21 -38.29
CA ILE A 25 18.55 -0.39 -36.86
C ILE A 25 18.05 0.80 -36.00
N VAL A 26 18.28 2.02 -36.48
CA VAL A 26 17.83 3.24 -35.77
C VAL A 26 16.32 3.24 -35.61
N LEU A 27 15.56 2.92 -36.66
CA LEU A 27 14.11 2.81 -36.60
C LEU A 27 13.65 1.70 -35.63
N GLY A 28 14.30 0.54 -35.64
CA GLY A 28 14.00 -0.55 -34.72
C GLY A 28 14.22 -0.17 -33.24
N VAL A 29 15.35 0.47 -32.95
CA VAL A 29 15.66 0.94 -31.60
C VAL A 29 14.71 2.07 -31.19
N ALA A 30 14.47 3.03 -32.06
CA ALA A 30 13.55 4.14 -31.80
C ALA A 30 12.11 3.65 -31.52
N LEU A 31 11.62 2.67 -32.28
CA LEU A 31 10.34 2.06 -32.08
C LEU A 31 10.28 1.32 -30.73
N GLY A 32 11.31 0.56 -30.39
CA GLY A 32 11.41 -0.14 -29.10
C GLY A 32 11.37 0.84 -27.92
N MET A 33 12.16 1.92 -27.99
CA MET A 33 12.17 2.96 -26.96
C MET A 33 10.82 3.71 -26.87
N ALA A 34 10.19 3.99 -28.00
CA ALA A 34 8.89 4.65 -28.04
C ALA A 34 7.80 3.78 -27.40
N VAL A 35 7.75 2.48 -27.69
CA VAL A 35 6.81 1.54 -27.08
C VAL A 35 7.04 1.44 -25.58
N GLN A 36 8.28 1.38 -25.13
CA GLN A 36 8.61 1.32 -23.71
C GLN A 36 8.23 2.62 -22.99
N ALA A 37 8.50 3.78 -23.56
CA ALA A 37 8.12 5.07 -23.00
C ALA A 37 6.59 5.25 -22.90
N VAL A 38 5.85 4.79 -23.91
CA VAL A 38 4.37 4.80 -23.87
C VAL A 38 3.84 3.85 -22.79
N HIS A 39 4.44 2.67 -22.64
CA HIS A 39 4.04 1.69 -21.64
C HIS A 39 4.26 2.22 -20.21
N GLU A 40 5.44 2.78 -19.95
CA GLU A 40 5.76 3.39 -18.65
C GLU A 40 4.87 4.61 -18.35
N SER A 41 4.63 5.47 -19.35
CA SER A 41 3.74 6.63 -19.18
C SER A 41 2.29 6.24 -18.95
N ALA A 42 1.78 5.24 -19.67
CA ALA A 42 0.41 4.75 -19.50
C ALA A 42 0.20 4.15 -18.10
N LEU A 43 1.13 3.33 -17.62
CA LEU A 43 1.06 2.76 -16.27
C LEU A 43 1.16 3.83 -15.19
N ALA A 44 2.03 4.83 -15.36
CA ALA A 44 2.18 5.94 -14.42
C ALA A 44 0.95 6.86 -14.39
N GLU A 45 0.31 7.08 -15.53
CA GLU A 45 -0.90 7.92 -15.65
C GLU A 45 -2.14 7.20 -15.09
N PHE A 46 -2.26 5.90 -15.40
CA PHE A 46 -3.32 5.06 -14.83
C PHE A 46 -3.19 4.95 -13.30
N GLY A 47 -1.96 4.76 -12.78
CA GLY A 47 -1.68 4.75 -11.34
C GLY A 47 -1.99 6.09 -10.67
N ARG A 48 -1.69 7.24 -11.30
CA ARG A 48 -2.03 8.57 -10.78
C ARG A 48 -3.53 8.85 -10.81
N GLY A 49 -4.22 8.49 -11.87
CA GLY A 49 -5.67 8.63 -11.98
C GLY A 49 -6.43 7.79 -10.95
N LEU A 50 -6.02 6.54 -10.73
CA LEU A 50 -6.59 5.68 -9.68
C LEU A 50 -6.29 6.21 -8.26
N ARG A 51 -5.07 6.68 -7.99
CA ARG A 51 -4.68 7.23 -6.69
C ARG A 51 -5.43 8.50 -6.33
N SER A 52 -5.70 9.38 -7.28
CA SER A 52 -6.48 10.60 -7.05
C SER A 52 -7.96 10.35 -6.75
N VAL A 53 -8.50 9.22 -7.21
CA VAL A 53 -9.91 8.84 -7.01
C VAL A 53 -10.08 7.89 -5.81
N VAL A 54 -9.12 6.99 -5.58
CA VAL A 54 -9.19 5.94 -4.55
C VAL A 54 -8.42 6.33 -3.28
N GLY A 55 -7.53 7.34 -3.34
CA GLY A 55 -6.79 7.84 -2.18
C GLY A 55 -5.88 6.76 -1.58
N GLU A 56 -5.06 6.11 -2.39
CA GLU A 56 -4.02 5.22 -1.89
C GLU A 56 -2.80 6.01 -1.43
N ALA A 57 -2.12 5.51 -0.38
CA ALA A 57 -0.86 6.05 0.08
C ALA A 57 0.19 6.08 -1.05
N ASP A 58 0.97 7.17 -1.12
CA ASP A 58 2.05 7.30 -2.12
C ASP A 58 3.24 6.39 -1.79
N LEU A 59 3.52 6.21 -0.50
CA LEU A 59 4.57 5.34 0.01
C LEU A 59 4.12 4.61 1.27
N LEU A 60 4.68 3.42 1.46
CA LEU A 60 4.51 2.62 2.67
C LEU A 60 5.86 2.46 3.36
N VAL A 61 5.94 2.77 4.64
CA VAL A 61 7.08 2.38 5.48
C VAL A 61 6.72 1.11 6.21
N VAL A 62 7.36 0.01 5.85
CA VAL A 62 7.04 -1.34 6.36
C VAL A 62 8.18 -1.84 7.24
N GLY A 63 7.84 -2.35 8.41
CA GLY A 63 8.77 -2.93 9.36
C GLY A 63 8.96 -4.45 9.25
N PRO A 64 9.80 -5.02 10.09
CA PRO A 64 9.96 -6.47 10.23
C PRO A 64 8.68 -7.11 10.81
N ARG A 65 8.59 -8.44 10.78
CA ARG A 65 7.42 -9.20 11.25
C ARG A 65 6.95 -8.88 12.68
N GLY A 66 7.85 -8.40 13.55
CA GLY A 66 7.54 -7.98 14.92
C GLY A 66 7.03 -6.55 15.05
N GLY A 67 6.95 -5.82 13.95
CA GLY A 67 6.70 -4.38 13.93
C GLY A 67 7.91 -3.56 14.40
N PHE A 68 7.74 -2.26 14.48
CA PHE A 68 8.73 -1.28 14.91
C PHE A 68 8.11 -0.29 15.90
N ASP A 69 8.94 0.51 16.54
CA ASP A 69 8.54 1.49 17.55
C ASP A 69 7.68 2.61 16.94
N GLU A 70 6.61 3.00 17.61
CA GLU A 70 5.69 4.03 17.12
C GLU A 70 6.32 5.43 17.08
N SER A 71 7.45 5.68 17.76
CA SER A 71 8.17 6.95 17.69
C SER A 71 8.64 7.31 16.27
N VAL A 72 8.75 6.32 15.38
CA VAL A 72 9.04 6.54 13.96
C VAL A 72 7.95 7.40 13.29
N LEU A 73 6.69 7.30 13.74
CA LEU A 73 5.61 8.13 13.20
C LEU A 73 5.86 9.61 13.44
N ALA A 74 6.28 9.98 14.66
CA ALA A 74 6.62 11.36 14.98
C ALA A 74 7.79 11.88 14.14
N GLN A 75 8.83 11.06 13.96
CA GLN A 75 9.99 11.42 13.12
C GLN A 75 9.62 11.63 11.65
N LEU A 76 8.66 10.83 11.13
CA LEU A 76 8.15 10.99 9.77
C LEU A 76 7.29 12.26 9.64
N GLY A 77 6.48 12.58 10.65
CA GLY A 77 5.65 13.79 10.65
C GLY A 77 6.43 15.10 10.64
N GLU A 78 7.72 15.09 11.08
CA GLU A 78 8.59 16.26 11.02
C GLU A 78 9.24 16.48 9.65
N ARG A 79 9.08 15.56 8.70
CA ARG A 79 9.71 15.65 7.39
C ARG A 79 8.92 16.53 6.43
N PRO A 80 9.58 17.51 5.79
CA PRO A 80 8.91 18.48 4.92
C PRO A 80 8.30 17.85 3.65
N GLU A 81 8.79 16.69 3.19
CA GLU A 81 8.28 15.98 2.03
C GLU A 81 6.98 15.23 2.29
N ILE A 82 6.63 14.98 3.57
CA ILE A 82 5.44 14.22 3.96
C ILE A 82 4.30 15.20 4.26
N LEU A 83 3.15 14.97 3.65
CA LEU A 83 1.93 15.74 3.90
C LEU A 83 1.13 15.14 5.05
N ASP A 84 0.87 13.83 4.97
CA ASP A 84 0.14 13.06 5.97
C ASP A 84 0.78 11.70 6.19
N ALA A 85 0.70 11.19 7.42
CA ALA A 85 1.16 9.86 7.81
C ALA A 85 0.09 9.15 8.62
N SER A 86 -0.27 7.94 8.25
CA SER A 86 -1.27 7.13 8.94
C SER A 86 -0.64 5.84 9.47
N PRO A 87 -0.63 5.64 10.80
CA PRO A 87 -0.08 4.43 11.41
C PRO A 87 -1.01 3.24 11.21
N VAL A 88 -0.44 2.05 10.98
CA VAL A 88 -1.17 0.82 10.81
C VAL A 88 -0.52 -0.31 11.61
N VAL A 89 -1.36 -1.08 12.31
CA VAL A 89 -1.00 -2.36 12.95
C VAL A 89 -1.71 -3.48 12.24
N GLU A 90 -0.97 -4.36 11.58
CA GLU A 90 -1.51 -5.54 10.91
C GLU A 90 -1.39 -6.77 11.80
N VAL A 91 -2.48 -7.49 11.95
CA VAL A 91 -2.56 -8.76 12.69
C VAL A 91 -3.37 -9.75 11.88
N GLU A 92 -2.88 -10.96 11.76
CA GLU A 92 -3.67 -12.07 11.21
C GLU A 92 -4.43 -12.76 12.33
N ILE A 93 -5.75 -12.81 12.24
CA ILE A 93 -6.62 -13.38 13.27
C ILE A 93 -7.42 -14.57 12.74
N ALA A 94 -7.61 -15.57 13.59
CA ALA A 94 -8.56 -16.66 13.36
C ALA A 94 -9.89 -16.31 14.02
N VAL A 95 -11.00 -16.78 13.44
CA VAL A 95 -12.35 -16.63 14.01
C VAL A 95 -12.84 -17.98 14.51
N ALA A 96 -13.31 -18.05 15.73
CA ALA A 96 -13.76 -19.30 16.35
C ALA A 96 -14.89 -19.94 15.52
N GLY A 97 -14.74 -21.24 15.20
CA GLY A 97 -15.73 -21.98 14.43
C GLY A 97 -15.80 -21.66 12.94
N LYS A 98 -14.86 -20.87 12.41
CA LYS A 98 -14.76 -20.52 10.97
C LYS A 98 -13.43 -20.96 10.39
N ALA A 99 -13.43 -21.34 9.12
CA ALA A 99 -12.22 -21.74 8.42
C ALA A 99 -11.45 -20.54 7.87
N GLY A 100 -10.11 -20.59 7.98
CA GLY A 100 -9.20 -19.58 7.47
C GLY A 100 -8.99 -18.41 8.42
N THR A 101 -8.17 -17.47 7.96
CA THR A 101 -7.76 -16.28 8.70
C THR A 101 -8.35 -15.01 8.11
N LEU A 102 -8.37 -13.96 8.90
CA LEU A 102 -8.82 -12.62 8.58
C LEU A 102 -7.65 -11.67 8.83
N GLN A 103 -7.35 -10.81 7.87
CA GLN A 103 -6.37 -9.74 8.06
C GLN A 103 -7.03 -8.59 8.79
N LEU A 104 -6.62 -8.35 10.02
CA LEU A 104 -7.08 -7.25 10.84
C LEU A 104 -6.10 -6.08 10.74
N LEU A 105 -6.62 -4.90 10.39
CA LEU A 105 -5.89 -3.64 10.38
C LEU A 105 -6.36 -2.77 11.55
N GLY A 106 -5.46 -2.46 12.46
CA GLY A 106 -5.63 -1.37 13.41
C GLY A 106 -5.21 -0.07 12.75
N VAL A 107 -6.13 0.87 12.63
CA VAL A 107 -5.93 2.15 11.93
C VAL A 107 -6.31 3.33 12.82
N ASP A 108 -5.65 4.44 12.63
CA ASP A 108 -6.06 5.71 13.23
C ASP A 108 -7.13 6.36 12.35
N VAL A 109 -8.36 6.41 12.84
CA VAL A 109 -9.52 6.93 12.11
C VAL A 109 -9.37 8.40 11.75
N PHE A 110 -8.56 9.17 12.50
CA PHE A 110 -8.37 10.60 12.26
C PHE A 110 -7.44 10.88 11.08
N THR A 111 -6.43 10.04 10.87
CA THR A 111 -5.47 10.18 9.77
C THR A 111 -5.83 9.34 8.55
N LEU A 112 -6.56 8.24 8.75
CA LEU A 112 -6.94 7.29 7.70
C LEU A 112 -7.63 7.95 6.50
N GLY A 113 -8.57 8.87 6.78
CA GLY A 113 -9.35 9.54 5.73
C GLY A 113 -8.52 10.40 4.78
N ALA A 114 -7.38 10.93 5.24
CA ALA A 114 -6.46 11.73 4.43
C ALA A 114 -5.53 10.86 3.57
N VAL A 115 -5.15 9.68 4.06
CA VAL A 115 -4.12 8.82 3.44
C VAL A 115 -4.72 7.66 2.68
N THR A 116 -5.69 6.93 3.27
CA THR A 116 -6.28 5.73 2.68
C THR A 116 -7.80 5.68 2.88
N PRO A 117 -8.56 6.61 2.29
CA PRO A 117 -10.02 6.74 2.49
C PRO A 117 -10.81 5.49 2.08
N VAL A 118 -10.25 4.65 1.20
CA VAL A 118 -10.86 3.38 0.79
C VAL A 118 -11.06 2.39 1.95
N LEU A 119 -10.26 2.51 3.01
CA LEU A 119 -10.37 1.69 4.22
C LEU A 119 -11.25 2.32 5.29
N PHE A 120 -11.84 3.50 5.02
CA PHE A 120 -12.63 4.21 6.01
C PHE A 120 -13.88 3.40 6.42
N PRO A 121 -14.02 3.06 7.71
CA PRO A 121 -15.11 2.24 8.20
C PRO A 121 -16.45 2.96 8.13
N ARG A 122 -17.49 2.27 7.68
CA ARG A 122 -18.86 2.78 7.64
C ARG A 122 -19.73 2.06 8.66
N PRO A 123 -20.17 2.74 9.72
CA PRO A 123 -21.09 2.17 10.69
C PRO A 123 -22.43 1.75 10.07
N ALA A 124 -22.94 0.58 10.45
CA ALA A 124 -24.27 0.13 10.06
C ALA A 124 -25.34 1.01 10.72
N GLY A 125 -26.34 1.42 9.92
CA GLY A 125 -27.44 2.28 10.42
C GLY A 125 -27.14 3.77 10.48
N GLY A 126 -25.91 4.22 10.19
CA GLY A 126 -25.55 5.64 9.97
C GLY A 126 -25.62 6.58 11.17
N SER A 127 -25.81 6.06 12.39
CA SER A 127 -26.17 6.89 13.56
C SER A 127 -25.04 7.17 14.54
N ASP A 128 -24.02 6.33 14.61
CA ASP A 128 -22.94 6.51 15.58
C ASP A 128 -21.62 6.83 14.87
N ARG A 129 -21.26 8.11 14.84
CA ARG A 129 -19.98 8.60 14.28
C ARG A 129 -18.76 8.09 15.04
N PHE A 130 -18.95 7.72 16.30
CA PHE A 130 -17.88 7.26 17.18
C PHE A 130 -17.79 5.73 17.26
N ALA A 131 -18.66 5.00 16.55
CA ALA A 131 -18.62 3.55 16.54
C ALA A 131 -17.24 3.00 16.11
N ALA A 132 -16.51 3.73 15.26
CA ALA A 132 -15.17 3.36 14.80
C ALA A 132 -14.10 3.45 15.91
N LEU A 133 -14.34 4.21 16.97
CA LEU A 133 -13.42 4.36 18.11
C LEU A 133 -13.76 3.40 19.27
N ALA A 134 -14.83 2.61 19.15
CA ALA A 134 -15.21 1.68 20.19
C ALA A 134 -14.24 0.49 20.26
N ASP A 135 -13.80 0.16 21.46
CA ASP A 135 -12.79 -0.87 21.75
C ASP A 135 -13.20 -2.28 21.29
N ASP A 136 -14.49 -2.55 21.19
CA ASP A 136 -15.08 -3.81 20.74
C ASP A 136 -15.58 -3.80 19.28
N ALA A 137 -15.47 -2.67 18.58
CA ALA A 137 -16.04 -2.52 17.24
C ALA A 137 -15.08 -3.02 16.16
N ILE A 138 -15.59 -3.88 15.27
CA ILE A 138 -14.88 -4.35 14.09
C ILE A 138 -15.71 -4.09 12.85
N PHE A 139 -15.05 -3.64 11.78
CA PHE A 139 -15.66 -3.41 10.47
C PHE A 139 -15.09 -4.42 9.48
N LEU A 140 -15.95 -5.00 8.65
CA LEU A 140 -15.58 -6.10 7.77
C LEU A 140 -15.75 -5.74 6.30
N SER A 141 -14.82 -6.18 5.47
CA SER A 141 -15.02 -6.16 4.01
C SER A 141 -16.16 -7.09 3.59
N ALA A 142 -16.75 -6.85 2.43
CA ALA A 142 -17.78 -7.72 1.85
C ALA A 142 -17.27 -9.16 1.70
N GLY A 143 -16.01 -9.34 1.26
CA GLY A 143 -15.36 -10.65 1.18
C GLY A 143 -15.21 -11.34 2.53
N ALA A 144 -14.91 -10.59 3.61
CA ALA A 144 -14.84 -11.15 4.95
C ALA A 144 -16.22 -11.57 5.46
N GLN A 145 -17.25 -10.74 5.28
CA GLN A 145 -18.63 -11.06 5.68
C GLN A 145 -19.13 -12.33 4.99
N THR A 146 -18.93 -12.42 3.67
CA THR A 146 -19.31 -13.58 2.86
C THR A 146 -18.57 -14.84 3.29
N ALA A 147 -17.24 -14.77 3.44
CA ALA A 147 -16.42 -15.92 3.79
C ALA A 147 -16.71 -16.46 5.20
N LEU A 148 -17.06 -15.57 6.14
CA LEU A 148 -17.40 -15.94 7.52
C LEU A 148 -18.88 -16.24 7.70
N GLY A 149 -19.75 -15.89 6.74
CA GLY A 149 -21.20 -16.02 6.87
C GLY A 149 -21.76 -15.20 8.01
N VAL A 150 -21.32 -13.93 8.11
CA VAL A 150 -21.71 -12.98 9.16
C VAL A 150 -22.18 -11.66 8.53
N SER A 151 -22.91 -10.86 9.32
CA SER A 151 -23.40 -9.55 8.91
C SER A 151 -23.22 -8.51 10.02
N SER A 152 -23.37 -7.25 9.66
CA SER A 152 -23.37 -6.14 10.62
C SER A 152 -24.39 -6.37 11.74
N GLY A 153 -24.03 -6.00 12.97
CA GLY A 153 -24.78 -6.27 14.19
C GLY A 153 -24.46 -7.63 14.84
N GLY A 154 -23.76 -8.54 14.15
CA GLY A 154 -23.29 -9.80 14.71
C GLY A 154 -22.08 -9.63 15.64
N VAL A 155 -21.64 -10.74 16.25
CA VAL A 155 -20.47 -10.80 17.12
C VAL A 155 -19.49 -11.83 16.61
N LEU A 156 -18.23 -11.44 16.44
CA LEU A 156 -17.12 -12.34 16.18
C LEU A 156 -16.45 -12.78 17.48
N GLN A 157 -16.08 -14.04 17.55
CA GLN A 157 -15.29 -14.59 18.65
C GLN A 157 -13.88 -14.87 18.12
N VAL A 158 -12.90 -14.15 18.66
CA VAL A 158 -11.51 -14.21 18.24
C VAL A 158 -10.66 -14.76 19.39
N PRO A 159 -10.02 -15.93 19.23
CA PRO A 159 -9.09 -16.46 20.23
C PRO A 159 -7.81 -15.61 20.27
N VAL A 160 -7.50 -15.02 21.40
CA VAL A 160 -6.30 -14.20 21.62
C VAL A 160 -5.66 -14.57 22.95
N ALA A 161 -4.41 -15.02 22.93
CA ALA A 161 -3.63 -15.29 24.14
C ALA A 161 -4.38 -16.15 25.19
N GLY A 162 -5.09 -17.20 24.76
CA GLY A 162 -5.83 -18.11 25.64
C GLY A 162 -7.20 -17.61 26.14
N ARG A 163 -7.65 -16.45 25.69
CA ARG A 163 -9.00 -15.90 25.96
C ARG A 163 -9.79 -15.73 24.67
N ILE A 164 -11.10 -15.67 24.79
CA ILE A 164 -11.99 -15.34 23.67
C ILE A 164 -12.35 -13.85 23.73
N LEU A 165 -11.88 -13.10 22.75
CA LEU A 165 -12.27 -11.72 22.54
C LEU A 165 -13.59 -11.70 21.75
N LYS A 166 -14.58 -10.97 22.22
CA LYS A 166 -15.84 -10.77 21.52
C LYS A 166 -15.83 -9.40 20.86
N LEU A 167 -15.93 -9.36 19.53
CA LEU A 167 -15.93 -8.15 18.75
C LEU A 167 -17.29 -7.99 18.05
N ARG A 168 -17.90 -6.83 18.21
CA ARG A 168 -19.18 -6.47 17.59
C ARG A 168 -18.94 -5.99 16.17
N ILE A 169 -19.59 -6.60 15.18
CA ILE A 169 -19.53 -6.16 13.78
C ILE A 169 -20.33 -4.86 13.66
N ALA A 170 -19.62 -3.73 13.73
CA ALA A 170 -20.22 -2.41 13.75
C ALA A 170 -20.61 -1.87 12.36
N GLY A 171 -20.07 -2.47 11.29
CA GLY A 171 -20.37 -2.04 9.93
C GLY A 171 -19.46 -2.68 8.89
N ASP A 172 -19.30 -1.99 7.77
CA ASP A 172 -18.57 -2.44 6.59
C ASP A 172 -17.41 -1.51 6.21
N ILE A 173 -16.57 -2.00 5.29
CA ILE A 173 -15.48 -1.26 4.62
C ILE A 173 -15.84 -1.22 3.13
N PRO A 174 -16.49 -0.15 2.65
CA PRO A 174 -17.11 -0.14 1.32
C PRO A 174 -16.11 -0.12 0.16
N GLY A 175 -14.89 0.37 0.39
CA GLY A 175 -13.87 0.51 -0.64
C GLY A 175 -12.95 -0.70 -0.81
N SER A 176 -13.10 -1.74 0.01
CA SER A 176 -12.24 -2.93 -0.11
C SER A 176 -12.69 -3.86 -1.25
N ALA A 177 -11.72 -4.48 -1.94
CA ALA A 177 -12.04 -5.45 -2.99
C ALA A 177 -12.86 -6.63 -2.43
N ASP A 178 -13.87 -7.06 -3.18
CA ASP A 178 -14.88 -8.05 -2.75
C ASP A 178 -14.31 -9.42 -2.33
N ASN A 179 -13.13 -9.78 -2.79
CA ASN A 179 -12.49 -11.05 -2.49
C ASN A 179 -11.51 -11.01 -1.30
N ARG A 180 -11.23 -9.84 -0.71
CA ARG A 180 -10.28 -9.72 0.42
C ARG A 180 -10.97 -9.95 1.74
N ARG A 181 -10.40 -10.83 2.57
CA ARG A 181 -10.84 -11.07 3.95
C ARG A 181 -10.18 -10.05 4.88
N LEU A 182 -10.71 -8.83 4.87
CA LEU A 182 -10.15 -7.70 5.58
C LEU A 182 -11.08 -7.25 6.70
N ALA A 183 -10.49 -6.86 7.82
CA ALA A 183 -11.17 -6.20 8.93
C ALA A 183 -10.43 -4.94 9.36
N VAL A 184 -11.16 -3.96 9.86
CA VAL A 184 -10.62 -2.72 10.41
C VAL A 184 -11.16 -2.52 11.83
N MET A 185 -10.28 -2.10 12.73
CA MET A 185 -10.58 -1.62 14.08
C MET A 185 -9.75 -0.37 14.39
N ASP A 186 -10.11 0.32 15.45
CA ASP A 186 -9.26 1.37 16.02
C ASP A 186 -7.88 0.84 16.39
N ILE A 187 -6.84 1.63 16.11
CA ILE A 187 -5.44 1.21 16.32
C ILE A 187 -5.15 0.95 17.80
N ALA A 188 -5.67 1.78 18.72
CA ALA A 188 -5.45 1.60 20.15
C ALA A 188 -6.11 0.32 20.66
N ALA A 189 -7.30 -0.02 20.15
CA ALA A 189 -7.97 -1.27 20.47
C ALA A 189 -7.15 -2.49 19.98
N VAL A 190 -6.62 -2.46 18.75
CA VAL A 190 -5.77 -3.54 18.22
C VAL A 190 -4.47 -3.66 19.02
N GLN A 191 -3.80 -2.54 19.31
CA GLN A 191 -2.57 -2.56 20.12
C GLN A 191 -2.82 -3.18 21.51
N ASN A 192 -3.93 -2.81 22.17
CA ASN A 192 -4.28 -3.32 23.49
C ASN A 192 -4.65 -4.81 23.45
N HIS A 193 -5.57 -5.21 22.57
CA HIS A 193 -6.08 -6.59 22.54
C HIS A 193 -5.05 -7.61 22.10
N PHE A 194 -4.13 -7.24 21.19
CA PHE A 194 -3.14 -8.14 20.56
C PHE A 194 -1.71 -7.97 21.08
N ALA A 195 -1.55 -7.31 22.24
CA ALA A 195 -0.24 -7.07 22.87
C ALA A 195 0.77 -6.39 21.92
N ARG A 196 0.34 -5.32 21.26
CA ARG A 196 1.13 -4.54 20.30
C ARG A 196 1.31 -3.07 20.75
N LEU A 197 1.15 -2.77 22.02
CA LEU A 197 1.30 -1.42 22.55
C LEU A 197 2.65 -0.82 22.15
N GLY A 198 2.64 0.41 21.62
CA GLY A 198 3.81 1.12 21.15
C GLY A 198 4.46 0.54 19.89
N ARG A 199 3.77 -0.37 19.18
CA ARG A 199 4.31 -1.04 17.99
C ARG A 199 3.42 -0.80 16.78
N LEU A 200 4.07 -0.49 15.65
CA LEU A 200 3.44 -0.39 14.33
C LEU A 200 4.00 -1.46 13.40
N THR A 201 3.23 -1.90 12.43
CA THR A 201 3.70 -2.82 11.38
C THR A 201 4.04 -2.08 10.10
N ARG A 202 3.31 -1.00 9.82
CA ARG A 202 3.58 -0.10 8.71
C ARG A 202 3.07 1.31 9.01
N ILE A 203 3.55 2.28 8.24
CA ILE A 203 3.02 3.64 8.18
C ILE A 203 2.71 3.93 6.71
N ASP A 204 1.49 4.32 6.44
CA ASP A 204 1.04 4.75 5.13
C ASP A 204 1.29 6.25 5.01
N LEU A 205 1.97 6.69 3.95
CA LEU A 205 2.41 8.06 3.75
C LEU A 205 1.75 8.70 2.54
N ARG A 206 1.29 9.92 2.70
CA ARG A 206 0.92 10.82 1.62
C ARG A 206 2.01 11.88 1.47
N LEU A 207 2.52 12.02 0.27
CA LEU A 207 3.55 13.02 -0.06
C LEU A 207 2.92 14.34 -0.48
N ARG A 208 3.71 15.41 -0.39
CA ARG A 208 3.34 16.67 -0.99
C ARG A 208 3.36 16.55 -2.51
N GLU A 209 2.53 17.33 -3.20
CA GLU A 209 2.34 17.25 -4.66
C GLU A 209 3.62 17.53 -5.47
N ASP A 210 4.54 18.33 -4.91
CA ASP A 210 5.82 18.71 -5.51
C ASP A 210 6.92 17.65 -5.31
N VAL A 211 6.65 16.57 -4.57
CA VAL A 211 7.63 15.53 -4.23
C VAL A 211 7.44 14.28 -5.09
N ALA A 212 8.47 13.87 -5.81
CA ALA A 212 8.45 12.62 -6.56
C ALA A 212 8.56 11.41 -5.61
N PRO A 213 7.70 10.39 -5.69
CA PRO A 213 7.74 9.21 -4.82
C PRO A 213 9.08 8.48 -4.81
N GLY A 214 9.77 8.44 -5.96
CA GLY A 214 11.08 7.79 -6.09
C GLY A 214 12.18 8.48 -5.27
N SER A 215 12.21 9.82 -5.24
CA SER A 215 13.18 10.58 -4.45
C SER A 215 12.89 10.50 -2.95
N ALA A 216 11.62 10.61 -2.55
CA ALA A 216 11.20 10.44 -1.17
C ALA A 216 11.54 9.03 -0.65
N ARG A 217 11.26 7.99 -1.45
CA ARG A 217 11.62 6.62 -1.11
C ARG A 217 13.12 6.45 -0.90
N ALA A 218 13.96 7.00 -1.78
CA ALA A 218 15.42 6.92 -1.65
C ALA A 218 15.91 7.63 -0.37
N ALA A 219 15.38 8.81 -0.07
CA ALA A 219 15.71 9.57 1.14
C ALA A 219 15.30 8.84 2.42
N LEU A 220 14.08 8.26 2.44
CA LEU A 220 13.59 7.47 3.57
C LEU A 220 14.43 6.20 3.76
N GLN A 221 14.75 5.48 2.68
CA GLN A 221 15.55 4.27 2.76
C GLN A 221 16.96 4.54 3.27
N ALA A 222 17.58 5.66 2.90
CA ALA A 222 18.89 6.08 3.41
C ALA A 222 18.86 6.39 4.93
N THR A 223 17.75 6.88 5.45
CA THR A 223 17.59 7.20 6.87
C THR A 223 17.29 5.97 7.73
N TYR A 224 16.49 5.02 7.21
CA TYR A 224 15.97 3.88 7.96
C TYR A 224 16.58 2.54 7.52
N ASP A 225 17.88 2.48 7.28
CA ASP A 225 18.60 1.30 6.76
C ASP A 225 18.58 0.05 7.69
N ARG A 226 18.00 0.15 8.88
CA ARG A 226 18.01 -0.93 9.90
C ARG A 226 16.65 -1.63 10.05
N GLY A 227 16.12 -2.19 8.96
CA GLY A 227 14.95 -3.07 9.04
C GLY A 227 13.62 -2.44 8.65
N LEU A 228 13.55 -1.14 8.38
CA LEU A 228 12.41 -0.49 7.75
C LEU A 228 12.62 -0.40 6.23
N ARG A 229 11.56 -0.62 5.46
CA ARG A 229 11.59 -0.51 4.00
C ARG A 229 10.54 0.47 3.52
N ALA A 230 10.96 1.43 2.70
CA ALA A 230 10.03 2.28 1.97
C ALA A 230 9.65 1.60 0.65
N VAL A 231 8.35 1.39 0.45
CA VAL A 231 7.74 0.74 -0.73
C VAL A 231 6.73 1.72 -1.35
N ALA A 232 6.73 1.81 -2.69
CA ALA A 232 5.80 2.64 -3.47
C ALA A 232 4.73 1.76 -4.11
#